data_ef202d657eb9991556d4fe79ca5b294b
#
_entry.id   ef202d657eb9991556d4fe79ca5b294b
#
_cell.length_a   1.000
_cell.length_b   1.000
_cell.length_c   1.000
_cell.angle_alpha   90.00
_cell.angle_beta   90.00
_cell.angle_gamma   90.00
#
_symmetry.space_group_name_H-M   'P 1'
#
loop_
_entity.id
_entity.type
_entity.pdbx_description
1 polymer ?
#
loop_
_entity_poly.entity_id
_entity_poly.type
_entity_poly.pdbx_seq_one_letter_code
_entity_poly.pdbx_strand_id
1 'polypeptide(L)'
;MTTVIAVLALLTALGALAVALQNRRALAGRHTDDASDLPQDALGLRQEVAALRGEAATALKHLAVVRYDAFGAGQERSSGGQLSWSLALLDDHGDGAVLTSIHGRNEARTYAKSITGWSCDQQLSPEEEDAVAHARR
;
A
#
# COMPACT_ATOMS: atom_id res chain seq x y z
N MET A 1 58.71 16.06 -15.72
CA MET A 1 57.71 14.98 -15.47
C MET A 1 56.84 15.27 -14.25
N THR A 2 57.38 15.72 -13.14
CA THR A 2 56.60 16.00 -11.89
C THR A 2 55.56 17.12 -12.06
N THR A 3 55.86 18.16 -12.82
CA THR A 3 54.93 19.27 -13.09
C THR A 3 53.69 18.84 -13.90
N VAL A 4 53.84 17.96 -14.89
CA VAL A 4 52.75 17.44 -15.71
C VAL A 4 51.82 16.55 -14.86
N ILE A 5 52.37 15.72 -13.99
CA ILE A 5 51.58 14.88 -13.07
C ILE A 5 50.83 15.74 -12.07
N ALA A 6 51.43 16.82 -11.54
CA ALA A 6 50.77 17.72 -10.62
C ALA A 6 49.59 18.48 -11.27
N VAL A 7 49.75 18.91 -12.52
CA VAL A 7 48.64 19.58 -13.28
C VAL A 7 47.50 18.62 -13.56
N LEU A 8 47.78 17.37 -13.95
CA LEU A 8 46.80 16.34 -14.16
C LEU A 8 46.02 16.02 -12.86
N ALA A 9 46.71 15.89 -11.75
CA ALA A 9 46.10 15.64 -10.44
C ALA A 9 45.19 16.82 -10.01
N LEU A 10 45.63 18.07 -10.27
CA LEU A 10 44.81 19.25 -9.97
C LEU A 10 43.54 19.29 -10.82
N LEU A 11 43.60 18.97 -12.09
CA LEU A 11 42.44 18.95 -12.99
C LEU A 11 41.42 17.86 -12.60
N THR A 12 41.92 16.68 -12.22
CA THR A 12 41.03 15.59 -11.75
C THR A 12 40.37 15.94 -10.41
N ALA A 13 41.07 16.59 -9.49
CA ALA A 13 40.51 17.04 -8.22
C ALA A 13 39.46 18.12 -8.41
N LEU A 14 39.66 19.07 -9.31
CA LEU A 14 38.69 20.10 -9.66
C LEU A 14 37.44 19.51 -10.34
N GLY A 15 37.62 18.51 -11.22
CA GLY A 15 36.52 17.79 -11.84
C GLY A 15 35.65 17.03 -10.82
N ALA A 16 36.31 16.31 -9.90
CA ALA A 16 35.64 15.59 -8.83
C ALA A 16 34.86 16.55 -7.88
N LEU A 17 35.46 17.71 -7.56
CA LEU A 17 34.80 18.73 -6.74
C LEU A 17 33.57 19.32 -7.44
N ALA A 18 33.65 19.60 -8.75
CA ALA A 18 32.51 20.10 -9.53
C ALA A 18 31.36 19.09 -9.55
N VAL A 19 31.62 17.81 -9.78
CA VAL A 19 30.62 16.73 -9.74
C VAL A 19 30.02 16.57 -8.34
N ALA A 20 30.83 16.66 -7.29
CA ALA A 20 30.36 16.59 -5.92
C ALA A 20 29.41 17.77 -5.56
N LEU A 21 29.74 18.98 -6.02
CA LEU A 21 28.90 20.17 -5.82
C LEU A 21 27.60 20.09 -6.62
N GLN A 22 27.62 19.55 -7.84
CA GLN A 22 26.40 19.33 -8.65
C GLN A 22 25.48 18.29 -8.00
N ASN A 23 26.03 17.17 -7.50
CA ASN A 23 25.27 16.14 -6.79
C ASN A 23 24.66 16.68 -5.49
N ARG A 24 25.39 17.52 -4.74
CA ARG A 24 24.84 18.16 -3.53
C ARG A 24 23.70 19.13 -3.86
N ARG A 25 23.78 19.87 -4.97
CA ARG A 25 22.70 20.75 -5.44
C ARG A 25 21.49 19.96 -5.92
N ALA A 26 21.68 18.85 -6.62
CA ALA A 26 20.60 17.96 -7.06
C ALA A 26 19.89 17.27 -5.89
N LEU A 27 20.62 16.92 -4.82
CA LEU A 27 20.04 16.35 -3.59
C LEU A 27 19.35 17.41 -2.72
N ALA A 28 19.89 18.63 -2.65
CA ALA A 28 19.27 19.75 -1.93
C ALA A 28 17.98 20.24 -2.63
N GLY A 29 17.97 20.26 -3.99
CA GLY A 29 16.77 20.63 -4.76
C GLY A 29 15.62 19.62 -4.58
N ARG A 30 15.91 18.34 -4.41
CA ARG A 30 14.87 17.32 -4.17
C ARG A 30 14.19 17.42 -2.80
N HIS A 31 14.82 18.06 -1.81
CA HIS A 31 14.24 18.21 -0.46
C HIS A 31 13.49 19.55 -0.26
N THR A 32 13.66 20.52 -1.19
CA THR A 32 13.02 21.83 -1.08
C THR A 32 11.80 21.99 -1.98
N ASP A 33 11.65 21.15 -3.02
CA ASP A 33 10.52 21.25 -3.96
C ASP A 33 9.19 20.79 -3.34
N ASP A 34 9.22 19.86 -2.39
CA ASP A 34 7.99 19.36 -1.72
C ASP A 34 7.45 20.34 -0.64
N ALA A 35 8.30 21.20 -0.07
CA ALA A 35 7.88 22.13 0.99
C ALA A 35 7.58 23.54 0.48
N SER A 36 8.12 23.92 -0.69
CA SER A 36 7.92 25.25 -1.28
C SER A 36 6.62 25.38 -2.08
N ASP A 37 6.00 24.25 -2.42
CA ASP A 37 4.74 24.18 -3.17
C ASP A 37 3.50 24.18 -2.26
N LEU A 38 3.70 24.16 -0.93
CA LEU A 38 2.60 24.22 0.02
C LEU A 38 2.03 25.63 0.09
N PRO A 39 0.68 25.79 0.03
CA PRO A 39 0.03 27.08 0.17
C PRO A 39 0.42 27.74 1.50
N GLN A 40 0.87 29.00 1.44
CA GLN A 40 1.31 29.76 2.62
C GLN A 40 0.17 30.44 3.37
N ASP A 41 -1.03 30.46 2.79
CA ASP A 41 -2.21 31.04 3.41
C ASP A 41 -3.12 29.98 4.05
N ALA A 42 -3.90 30.38 5.05
CA ALA A 42 -4.77 29.48 5.78
C ALA A 42 -5.89 28.88 4.93
N LEU A 43 -6.29 29.56 3.86
CA LEU A 43 -7.34 29.08 2.95
C LEU A 43 -6.78 27.99 2.03
N GLY A 44 -5.61 28.22 1.42
CA GLY A 44 -4.93 27.25 0.59
C GLY A 44 -4.59 25.98 1.35
N LEU A 45 -4.07 26.11 2.60
CA LEU A 45 -3.82 24.94 3.45
C LEU A 45 -5.08 24.13 3.77
N ARG A 46 -6.22 24.80 3.96
CA ARG A 46 -7.50 24.10 4.18
C ARG A 46 -7.96 23.35 2.93
N GLN A 47 -7.76 23.95 1.75
CA GLN A 47 -8.09 23.31 0.48
C GLN A 47 -7.19 22.09 0.22
N GLU A 48 -5.89 22.23 0.46
CA GLU A 48 -4.93 21.12 0.36
C GLU A 48 -5.27 19.98 1.30
N VAL A 49 -5.54 20.26 2.57
CA VAL A 49 -5.97 19.26 3.54
C VAL A 49 -7.29 18.60 3.12
N ALA A 50 -8.23 19.32 2.51
CA ALA A 50 -9.47 18.76 2.03
C ALA A 50 -9.24 17.81 0.84
N ALA A 51 -8.34 18.17 -0.10
CA ALA A 51 -7.94 17.34 -1.22
C ALA A 51 -7.28 16.05 -0.75
N LEU A 52 -6.27 16.16 0.13
CA LEU A 52 -5.57 15.01 0.72
C LEU A 52 -6.50 14.08 1.49
N ARG A 53 -7.49 14.62 2.21
CA ARG A 53 -8.52 13.80 2.87
C ARG A 53 -9.39 13.06 1.85
N GLY A 54 -9.74 13.71 0.74
CA GLY A 54 -10.47 13.08 -0.36
C GLY A 54 -9.70 11.90 -0.95
N GLU A 55 -8.42 12.08 -1.25
CA GLU A 55 -7.53 11.02 -1.74
C GLU A 55 -7.37 9.89 -0.69
N ALA A 56 -7.15 10.26 0.56
CA ALA A 56 -7.03 9.28 1.63
C ALA A 56 -8.31 8.47 1.85
N ALA A 57 -9.49 9.04 1.59
CA ALA A 57 -10.78 8.36 1.74
C ALA A 57 -10.97 7.23 0.70
N THR A 58 -10.36 7.35 -0.48
CA THR A 58 -10.39 6.33 -1.55
C THR A 58 -9.23 5.35 -1.49
N ALA A 59 -8.29 5.52 -0.55
CA ALA A 59 -7.21 4.58 -0.33
C ALA A 59 -7.71 3.32 0.39
N LEU A 60 -7.24 2.14 -0.06
CA LEU A 60 -7.52 0.87 0.62
C LEU A 60 -6.79 0.83 1.96
N LYS A 61 -7.51 0.93 3.06
CA LYS A 61 -6.95 0.95 4.42
C LYS A 61 -7.72 0.13 5.45
N HIS A 62 -8.95 -0.24 5.13
CA HIS A 62 -9.75 -1.15 5.92
C HIS A 62 -9.44 -2.58 5.49
N LEU A 63 -8.69 -3.30 6.33
CA LEU A 63 -8.21 -4.64 6.05
C LEU A 63 -8.56 -5.58 7.18
N ALA A 64 -9.13 -6.74 6.84
CA ALA A 64 -9.33 -7.82 7.80
C ALA A 64 -9.20 -9.18 7.13
N VAL A 65 -8.67 -10.14 7.88
CA VAL A 65 -8.54 -11.54 7.45
C VAL A 65 -9.27 -12.43 8.44
N VAL A 66 -10.17 -13.28 7.92
CA VAL A 66 -10.82 -14.35 8.65
C VAL A 66 -10.26 -15.68 8.16
N ARG A 67 -9.74 -16.51 9.07
CA ARG A 67 -9.24 -17.85 8.75
C ARG A 67 -10.21 -18.89 9.29
N TYR A 68 -10.43 -19.93 8.50
CA TYR A 68 -11.40 -20.97 8.85
C TYR A 68 -11.03 -22.31 8.23
N ASP A 69 -11.70 -23.38 8.69
CA ASP A 69 -11.66 -24.70 8.09
C ASP A 69 -12.91 -24.92 7.26
N ALA A 70 -12.79 -24.80 5.93
CA ALA A 70 -13.92 -24.93 5.01
C ALA A 70 -14.52 -26.35 4.98
N PHE A 71 -13.81 -27.36 5.47
CA PHE A 71 -14.20 -28.78 5.40
C PHE A 71 -14.27 -29.47 6.77
N GLY A 72 -14.00 -28.72 7.86
CA GLY A 72 -13.84 -29.30 9.21
C GLY A 72 -15.12 -29.59 9.98
N ALA A 73 -16.27 -29.13 9.52
CA ALA A 73 -17.55 -29.36 10.19
C ALA A 73 -18.04 -30.80 9.96
N GLY A 74 -17.50 -31.78 10.72
CA GLY A 74 -18.02 -33.14 10.73
C GLY A 74 -17.02 -34.28 10.67
N GLN A 75 -15.73 -34.06 10.66
CA GLN A 75 -14.72 -35.11 10.71
C GLN A 75 -13.71 -34.88 11.84
N GLU A 76 -13.55 -35.87 12.73
CA GLU A 76 -12.66 -35.87 13.91
C GLU A 76 -11.16 -35.69 13.62
N ARG A 77 -10.75 -35.44 12.38
CA ARG A 77 -9.38 -35.14 11.96
C ARG A 77 -9.40 -34.24 10.71
N SER A 78 -9.64 -32.97 10.90
CA SER A 78 -9.25 -31.97 9.92
C SER A 78 -7.71 -31.90 9.83
N SER A 79 -7.15 -32.69 8.92
CA SER A 79 -5.69 -32.72 8.67
C SER A 79 -5.15 -31.46 8.03
N GLY A 80 -5.99 -30.46 7.76
CA GLY A 80 -5.64 -29.24 7.01
C GLY A 80 -5.51 -27.97 7.86
N GLY A 81 -6.01 -27.98 9.12
CA GLY A 81 -6.04 -26.77 9.92
C GLY A 81 -6.88 -25.65 9.25
N GLN A 82 -6.80 -24.43 9.78
CA GLN A 82 -7.47 -23.25 9.23
C GLN A 82 -6.66 -22.66 8.03
N LEU A 83 -6.59 -23.39 6.93
CA LEU A 83 -5.87 -22.95 5.73
C LEU A 83 -6.71 -22.09 4.80
N SER A 84 -8.04 -22.20 4.87
CA SER A 84 -8.95 -21.33 4.13
C SER A 84 -9.02 -19.95 4.79
N TRP A 85 -9.21 -18.93 3.99
CA TRP A 85 -9.29 -17.57 4.49
C TRP A 85 -10.15 -16.67 3.59
N SER A 86 -10.74 -15.65 4.19
CA SER A 86 -11.39 -14.53 3.51
C SER A 86 -10.70 -13.24 3.93
N LEU A 87 -10.36 -12.41 2.95
CA LEU A 87 -9.66 -11.13 3.12
C LEU A 87 -10.53 -10.01 2.56
N ALA A 88 -10.90 -9.04 3.37
CA ALA A 88 -11.51 -7.80 2.94
C ALA A 88 -10.46 -6.70 2.79
N LEU A 89 -10.53 -5.95 1.70
CA LEU A 89 -9.70 -4.78 1.35
C LEU A 89 -10.63 -3.67 0.90
N LEU A 90 -10.83 -2.65 1.74
CA LEU A 90 -11.85 -1.62 1.52
C LEU A 90 -11.29 -0.23 1.81
N ASP A 91 -11.89 0.79 1.20
CA ASP A 91 -11.64 2.19 1.50
C ASP A 91 -12.62 2.73 2.57
N ASP A 92 -12.56 4.05 2.87
CA ASP A 92 -13.47 4.67 3.87
C ASP A 92 -14.93 4.68 3.46
N HIS A 93 -15.24 4.57 2.16
CA HIS A 93 -16.60 4.48 1.66
C HIS A 93 -17.15 3.05 1.73
N GLY A 94 -16.27 2.08 2.01
CA GLY A 94 -16.60 0.66 1.98
C GLY A 94 -16.57 0.10 0.57
N ASP A 95 -15.82 0.73 -0.34
CA ASP A 95 -15.63 0.26 -1.70
C ASP A 95 -14.32 -0.53 -1.79
N GLY A 96 -14.34 -1.62 -2.57
CA GLY A 96 -13.17 -2.47 -2.74
C GLY A 96 -13.53 -3.91 -3.08
N ALA A 97 -12.88 -4.87 -2.42
CA ALA A 97 -13.08 -6.28 -2.71
C ALA A 97 -12.94 -7.17 -1.47
N VAL A 98 -13.65 -8.30 -1.50
CA VAL A 98 -13.38 -9.44 -0.63
C VAL A 98 -12.83 -10.58 -1.48
N LEU A 99 -11.72 -11.16 -1.03
CA LEU A 99 -11.08 -12.31 -1.64
C LEU A 99 -11.21 -13.51 -0.69
N THR A 100 -11.56 -14.66 -1.24
CA THR A 100 -11.72 -15.90 -0.48
C THR A 100 -10.89 -17.00 -1.12
N SER A 101 -10.03 -17.64 -0.34
CA SER A 101 -9.28 -18.81 -0.78
C SER A 101 -9.71 -20.02 0.04
N ILE A 102 -10.27 -21.01 -0.65
CA ILE A 102 -10.72 -22.27 -0.06
C ILE A 102 -9.67 -23.34 -0.36
N HIS A 103 -9.08 -23.90 0.68
CA HIS A 103 -8.09 -24.95 0.58
C HIS A 103 -8.73 -26.32 0.80
N GLY A 104 -8.76 -27.13 -0.26
CA GLY A 104 -9.08 -28.55 -0.20
C GLY A 104 -7.82 -29.40 -0.02
N ARG A 105 -7.98 -30.72 -0.06
CA ARG A 105 -6.85 -31.67 0.13
C ARG A 105 -5.83 -31.60 -1.01
N ASN A 106 -6.28 -31.39 -2.24
CA ASN A 106 -5.44 -31.48 -3.45
C ASN A 106 -5.48 -30.20 -4.29
N GLU A 107 -6.32 -29.25 -3.96
CA GLU A 107 -6.48 -28.00 -4.72
C GLU A 107 -6.83 -26.83 -3.80
N ALA A 108 -6.49 -25.62 -4.25
CA ALA A 108 -6.98 -24.38 -3.67
C ALA A 108 -7.72 -23.59 -4.73
N ARG A 109 -8.85 -22.98 -4.35
CA ARG A 109 -9.64 -22.10 -5.24
C ARG A 109 -9.74 -20.73 -4.61
N THR A 110 -9.53 -19.71 -5.43
CA THR A 110 -9.64 -18.32 -4.99
C THR A 110 -10.74 -17.63 -5.78
N TYR A 111 -11.58 -16.91 -5.07
CA TYR A 111 -12.68 -16.10 -5.58
C TYR A 111 -12.50 -14.66 -5.15
N ALA A 112 -13.03 -13.72 -5.94
CA ALA A 112 -13.07 -12.31 -5.60
C ALA A 112 -14.50 -11.79 -5.85
N LYS A 113 -15.02 -10.98 -4.93
CA LYS A 113 -16.30 -10.28 -5.06
C LYS A 113 -16.08 -8.79 -4.82
N SER A 114 -16.73 -7.95 -5.62
CA SER A 114 -16.69 -6.51 -5.43
C SER A 114 -17.60 -6.09 -4.27
N ILE A 115 -17.12 -5.18 -3.45
CA ILE A 115 -17.89 -4.55 -2.37
C ILE A 115 -18.10 -3.09 -2.75
N THR A 116 -19.31 -2.60 -2.55
CA THR A 116 -19.66 -1.21 -2.76
C THR A 116 -20.53 -0.73 -1.58
N GLY A 117 -20.08 0.34 -0.92
CA GLY A 117 -20.78 0.88 0.24
C GLY A 117 -20.97 -0.15 1.36
N TRP A 118 -19.92 -0.97 1.64
CA TRP A 118 -19.95 -2.06 2.64
C TRP A 118 -20.92 -3.21 2.30
N SER A 119 -21.37 -3.31 1.06
CA SER A 119 -22.36 -4.28 0.59
C SER A 119 -21.90 -4.96 -0.68
N CYS A 120 -22.47 -6.13 -0.97
CA CYS A 120 -22.21 -6.89 -2.20
C CYS A 120 -23.53 -7.23 -2.88
N ASP A 121 -23.56 -7.19 -4.20
CA ASP A 121 -24.71 -7.62 -5.02
C ASP A 121 -24.84 -9.15 -5.08
N GLN A 122 -23.73 -9.85 -4.79
CA GLN A 122 -23.69 -11.30 -4.67
C GLN A 122 -23.82 -11.72 -3.21
N GLN A 123 -24.38 -12.91 -2.97
CA GLN A 123 -24.42 -13.46 -1.63
C GLN A 123 -23.02 -13.72 -1.10
N LEU A 124 -22.67 -13.12 0.04
CA LEU A 124 -21.44 -13.40 0.76
C LEU A 124 -21.58 -14.68 1.57
N SER A 125 -20.46 -15.41 1.77
CA SER A 125 -20.41 -16.48 2.78
C SER A 125 -20.33 -15.85 4.18
N PRO A 126 -20.62 -16.62 5.25
CA PRO A 126 -20.48 -16.12 6.63
C PRO A 126 -19.08 -15.57 6.92
N GLU A 127 -18.04 -16.22 6.42
CA GLU A 127 -16.65 -15.80 6.62
C GLU A 127 -16.28 -14.54 5.82
N GLU A 128 -16.91 -14.35 4.65
CA GLU A 128 -16.77 -13.11 3.88
C GLU A 128 -17.49 -11.95 4.57
N GLU A 129 -18.70 -12.20 5.09
CA GLU A 129 -19.43 -11.21 5.89
C GLU A 129 -18.65 -10.80 7.15
N ASP A 130 -18.07 -11.79 7.84
CA ASP A 130 -17.22 -11.54 9.00
C ASP A 130 -15.97 -10.73 8.63
N ALA A 131 -15.32 -11.02 7.49
CA ALA A 131 -14.17 -10.26 7.02
C ALA A 131 -14.52 -8.80 6.75
N VAL A 132 -15.64 -8.53 6.06
CA VAL A 132 -16.13 -7.17 5.78
C VAL A 132 -16.51 -6.45 7.09
N ALA A 133 -17.20 -7.14 8.01
CA ALA A 133 -17.58 -6.58 9.31
C ALA A 133 -16.38 -6.23 10.19
N HIS A 134 -15.33 -7.08 10.18
CA HIS A 134 -14.08 -6.81 10.91
C HIS A 134 -13.26 -5.67 10.29
N ALA A 135 -13.25 -5.56 8.97
CA ALA A 135 -12.57 -4.46 8.27
C ALA A 135 -13.21 -3.10 8.59
N ARG A 136 -14.52 -3.06 8.87
CA ARG A 136 -15.28 -1.84 9.19
C ARG A 136 -14.99 -1.26 10.58
N ARG A 137 -14.39 -2.04 11.49
CA ARG A 137 -14.09 -1.60 12.88
C ARG A 137 -12.84 -0.75 12.95
#